data_87c339926e213fe7fb39c592f2886198
#
_entry.id   87c339926e213fe7fb39c592f2886198
#
_cell.length_a   1.000
_cell.length_b   1.000
_cell.length_c   1.000
_cell.angle_alpha   90.00
_cell.angle_beta   90.00
_cell.angle_gamma   90.00
#
_symmetry.space_group_name_H-M   'P 1'
#
loop_
_entity.id
_entity.type
_entity.pdbx_description
1 polymer ?
#
loop_
_entity_poly.entity_id
_entity_poly.type
_entity_poly.pdbx_seq_one_letter_code
_entity_poly.pdbx_strand_id
1 'polypeptide(L)' 'MMPRTYSILSAKASLLSSMGFRLKLWQDGDLWRWQWNNGLAGFTDAQSKEVALVFALESL' A
#
# COMPACT_ATOMS: atom_id res chain seq x y z
N MET A 1 -11.90 17.18 3.34
CA MET A 1 -12.69 16.17 2.62
C MET A 1 -11.76 15.16 1.99
N MET A 2 -12.02 13.90 2.15
CA MET A 2 -11.18 12.85 1.58
C MET A 2 -11.46 12.66 0.10
N PRO A 3 -10.41 12.54 -0.72
CA PRO A 3 -10.58 12.27 -2.14
C PRO A 3 -11.25 10.91 -2.36
N ARG A 4 -11.97 10.78 -3.46
CA ARG A 4 -12.57 9.51 -3.85
C ARG A 4 -11.54 8.40 -3.97
N THR A 5 -10.38 8.72 -4.52
CA THR A 5 -9.27 7.77 -4.67
C THR A 5 -8.90 7.16 -3.34
N TYR A 6 -8.84 7.96 -2.28
CA TYR A 6 -8.51 7.47 -0.96
C TYR A 6 -9.57 6.49 -0.45
N SER A 7 -10.85 6.79 -0.67
CA SER A 7 -11.94 5.90 -0.24
C SER A 7 -11.87 4.55 -0.96
N ILE A 8 -11.58 4.56 -2.25
CA ILE A 8 -11.44 3.34 -3.05
C ILE A 8 -10.25 2.51 -2.54
N LEU A 9 -9.12 3.15 -2.26
CA LEU A 9 -7.93 2.46 -1.74
C LEU A 9 -8.21 1.84 -0.38
N SER A 10 -8.92 2.56 0.48
CA SER A 10 -9.27 2.06 1.81
C SER A 10 -10.18 0.84 1.71
N ALA A 11 -11.17 0.87 0.83
CA ALA A 11 -12.07 -0.26 0.61
C ALA A 11 -11.31 -1.47 0.06
N LYS A 12 -10.41 -1.26 -0.89
CA LYS A 12 -9.59 -2.33 -1.46
C LYS A 12 -8.68 -2.95 -0.41
N ALA A 13 -8.05 -2.11 0.43
CA ALA A 13 -7.19 -2.59 1.50
C ALA A 13 -7.99 -3.42 2.51
N SER A 14 -9.19 -3.00 2.87
CA SER A 14 -10.07 -3.75 3.76
C SER A 14 -10.44 -5.10 3.18
N LEU A 15 -10.79 -5.14 1.90
CA LEU A 15 -11.14 -6.39 1.22
C LEU A 15 -9.96 -7.36 1.23
N LEU A 16 -8.78 -6.89 0.87
CA LEU A 16 -7.59 -7.73 0.88
C LEU A 16 -7.27 -8.25 2.28
N SER A 17 -7.43 -7.41 3.29
CA SER A 17 -7.24 -7.82 4.68
C SER A 17 -8.19 -8.94 5.08
N SER A 18 -9.45 -8.86 4.67
CA SER A 18 -10.43 -9.90 4.96
C SER A 18 -10.14 -11.21 4.23
N MET A 19 -9.36 -11.14 3.14
CA MET A 19 -8.90 -12.31 2.39
C MET A 19 -7.59 -12.89 2.94
N GLY A 20 -7.06 -12.33 4.02
CA GLY A 20 -5.83 -12.82 4.65
C GLY A 20 -4.56 -12.12 4.22
N PHE A 21 -4.65 -11.13 3.33
CA PHE A 21 -3.47 -10.37 2.93
C PHE A 21 -3.09 -9.35 3.99
N ARG A 22 -1.80 -9.25 4.27
CA ARG A 22 -1.25 -8.29 5.24
C ARG A 22 -0.15 -7.52 4.58
N LEU A 23 -0.16 -6.21 4.75
CA LEU A 23 0.82 -5.30 4.18
C LEU A 23 1.62 -4.63 5.27
N LYS A 24 2.93 -4.65 5.12
CA LYS A 24 3.84 -3.77 5.85
C LYS A 24 4.24 -2.64 4.92
N LEU A 25 4.18 -1.41 5.41
CA LEU A 25 4.55 -0.24 4.65
C LEU A 25 5.35 0.68 5.57
N TRP A 26 6.58 1.03 5.16
CA TRP A 26 7.46 1.85 6.00
C TRP A 26 8.34 2.73 5.14
N GLN A 27 8.83 3.79 5.75
CA GLN A 27 9.75 4.72 5.09
C GLN A 27 11.19 4.30 5.39
N ASP A 28 12.01 4.25 4.34
CA ASP A 28 13.43 3.91 4.42
C ASP A 28 14.21 4.99 3.69
N GLY A 29 14.70 6.00 4.43
CA GLY A 29 15.34 7.16 3.85
C GLY A 29 14.36 7.92 2.96
N ASP A 30 14.70 8.06 1.68
CA ASP A 30 13.86 8.75 0.70
C ASP A 30 12.86 7.81 0.02
N LEU A 31 12.86 6.53 0.40
CA LEU A 31 12.03 5.54 -0.24
C LEU A 31 10.92 5.08 0.68
N TRP A 32 9.81 4.69 0.10
CA TRP A 32 8.77 3.92 0.77
C TRP A 32 8.91 2.48 0.34
N ARG A 33 8.96 1.57 1.32
CA ARG A 33 9.06 0.13 1.06
C ARG A 33 7.80 -0.56 1.54
N TRP A 34 7.46 -1.66 0.87
CA TRP A 34 6.34 -2.48 1.30
C TRP A 34 6.68 -3.95 1.18
N GLN A 35 5.96 -4.73 1.95
CA GLN A 35 6.05 -6.18 1.89
C GLN A 35 4.70 -6.78 2.22
N TRP A 36 4.25 -7.67 1.35
CA TRP A 36 3.06 -8.47 1.58
C TRP A 36 3.44 -9.77 2.26
N ASN A 37 2.48 -10.36 3.01
CA ASN A 37 2.72 -11.62 3.72
C ASN A 37 2.83 -12.82 2.78
N ASN A 38 2.52 -12.67 1.50
CA ASN A 38 2.72 -13.70 0.49
C ASN A 38 4.13 -13.68 -0.13
N GLY A 39 5.02 -12.81 0.36
CA GLY A 39 6.39 -12.71 -0.13
C GLY A 39 6.63 -11.61 -1.14
N LEU A 40 5.59 -11.01 -1.70
CA LEU A 40 5.75 -9.89 -2.63
C LEU A 40 6.24 -8.66 -1.88
N ALA A 41 7.26 -8.00 -2.42
CA ALA A 41 7.84 -6.81 -1.82
C ALA A 41 8.26 -5.83 -2.91
N GLY A 42 8.39 -4.56 -2.55
CA GLY A 42 8.82 -3.55 -3.49
C GLY A 42 9.15 -2.23 -2.80
N PHE A 43 9.43 -1.24 -3.60
CA PHE A 43 9.75 0.09 -3.11
C PHE A 43 9.39 1.14 -4.14
N THR A 44 9.26 2.38 -3.68
CA THR A 44 8.99 3.52 -4.55
C THR A 44 9.57 4.79 -3.94
N ASP A 45 9.87 5.76 -4.77
CA ASP A 45 10.30 7.08 -4.34
C ASP A 45 9.12 8.03 -4.14
N ALA A 46 7.92 7.50 -3.95
CA ALA A 46 6.73 8.28 -3.71
C ALA A 46 6.92 9.27 -2.56
N GLN A 47 6.32 10.45 -2.69
CA GLN A 47 6.47 11.51 -1.71
C GLN A 47 5.50 11.38 -0.54
N SER A 48 4.57 10.46 -0.60
CA SER A 48 3.59 10.27 0.45
C SER A 48 3.26 8.81 0.66
N LYS A 49 2.81 8.48 1.87
CA LYS A 49 2.39 7.13 2.23
C LYS A 49 1.22 6.67 1.37
N GLU A 50 0.31 7.59 1.04
CA GLU A 50 -0.88 7.28 0.24
C GLU A 50 -0.49 6.82 -1.16
N VAL A 51 0.46 7.49 -1.79
CA VAL A 51 0.95 7.11 -3.11
C VAL A 51 1.68 5.77 -3.03
N ALA A 52 2.48 5.57 -2.00
CA ALA A 52 3.15 4.29 -1.78
C ALA A 52 2.15 3.15 -1.62
N LEU A 53 1.04 3.40 -0.93
CA LEU A 53 -0.02 2.41 -0.78
C LEU A 53 -0.64 2.03 -2.12
N VAL A 54 -0.81 2.99 -3.02
CA VAL A 54 -1.31 2.71 -4.38
C VAL A 54 -0.38 1.71 -5.08
N PHE A 55 0.93 1.98 -5.06
CA PHE A 55 1.89 1.08 -5.67
C PHE A 55 1.87 -0.31 -5.04
N ALA A 56 1.78 -0.37 -3.72
CA ALA A 56 1.72 -1.65 -3.03
C ALA A 56 0.48 -2.46 -3.42
N LEU A 57 -0.67 -1.80 -3.51
CA LEU A 57 -1.91 -2.46 -3.91
C LEU A 57 -1.87 -2.92 -5.36
N GLU A 58 -1.25 -2.15 -6.24
CA GLU A 58 -1.12 -2.50 -7.65
C GLU A 58 -0.14 -3.66 -7.86
N SER A 59 0.75 -3.92 -6.91
CA SER A 59 1.72 -4.99 -7.02
C SER A 59 1.09 -6.38 -6.80
N LEU A 60 -0.10 -6.40 -6.23
CA LEU A 60 -0.85 -7.64 -6.11
C LEU A 60 -1.60 -7.92 -7.41
#